data_3c72d33c437a89ee3bd7d58b7f9253c8
#
_entry.id   3c72d33c437a89ee3bd7d58b7f9253c8
#
_cell.length_a   1.000
_cell.length_b   1.000
_cell.length_c   1.000
_cell.angle_alpha   90.00
_cell.angle_beta   90.00
_cell.angle_gamma   90.00
#
_symmetry.space_group_name_H-M   'P 1'
#
loop_
_entity.id
_entity.type
_entity.pdbx_description
1 polymer ?
#
loop_
_entity_poly.entity_id
_entity_poly.type
_entity_poly.pdbx_seq_one_letter_code
_entity_poly.pdbx_strand_id
1 'polypeptide(L)'
;MMKGVKIEILLLLSVFFLACGNRNEENSGKDLTVMFATTTGLVGDGYNEPILKALMESVSAQPGITVHLLKPDNLSEARSQFNDWLAGADERKALILCGPEFEPLVDGVNLKTGRIMLLDSDKTYGGGISTALLKRYGGAWLAGAIMKDFELVLLKGLDGDRIIDEISQGIEDGYSDNGGAGFQKCVLSTGYEGLNMADELYSILWEQEVVKLFYSYEGLIVPVCGSSRLGAFNFSWRYYATIGIGDDCSPYTDILPFSLVLDLGGIVREYVSEWVQNSSWPAHADYGMSTGHVYISFNGRFFQNFASNNESWPFSLDAWTALENQYKDKALEKEAGYAY
;
A
#
# COMPACT_ATOMS: atom_id res chain seq x y z
N MET A 1 -12.76 25.27 -5.18
CA MET A 1 -12.29 25.40 -6.57
C MET A 1 -11.64 24.08 -7.01
N MET A 2 -12.39 22.97 -6.96
CA MET A 2 -11.90 21.60 -7.22
C MET A 2 -12.72 20.88 -8.30
N LYS A 3 -12.96 21.53 -9.44
CA LYS A 3 -13.59 20.88 -10.61
C LYS A 3 -12.62 20.42 -11.71
N GLY A 4 -11.31 20.68 -11.54
CA GLY A 4 -10.31 20.42 -12.58
C GLY A 4 -9.75 18.98 -12.56
N VAL A 5 -9.56 18.38 -11.39
CA VAL A 5 -8.85 17.09 -11.26
C VAL A 5 -9.64 15.89 -11.82
N LYS A 6 -10.96 15.92 -11.73
CA LYS A 6 -11.79 14.84 -12.32
C LYS A 6 -11.77 14.78 -13.85
N ILE A 7 -11.47 15.90 -14.49
CA ILE A 7 -11.46 15.98 -15.96
C ILE A 7 -10.15 15.41 -16.54
N GLU A 8 -9.04 15.58 -15.85
CA GLU A 8 -7.75 15.05 -16.33
C GLU A 8 -7.64 13.53 -16.20
N ILE A 9 -8.21 12.94 -15.15
CA ILE A 9 -8.26 11.47 -14.99
C ILE A 9 -9.17 10.84 -16.05
N LEU A 10 -10.28 11.48 -16.40
CA LEU A 10 -11.17 11.01 -17.47
C LEU A 10 -10.52 11.15 -18.86
N LEU A 11 -9.69 12.15 -19.07
CA LEU A 11 -8.93 12.34 -20.32
C LEU A 11 -7.79 11.32 -20.46
N LEU A 12 -7.11 10.97 -19.37
CA LEU A 12 -6.10 9.90 -19.40
C LEU A 12 -6.73 8.52 -19.69
N LEU A 13 -7.88 8.21 -19.11
CA LEU A 13 -8.64 7.00 -19.45
C LEU A 13 -9.14 7.01 -20.90
N SER A 14 -9.58 8.16 -21.44
CA SER A 14 -10.08 8.26 -22.82
C SER A 14 -8.98 8.16 -23.87
N VAL A 15 -7.74 8.53 -23.57
CA VAL A 15 -6.60 8.38 -24.50
C VAL A 15 -6.21 6.90 -24.65
N PHE A 16 -6.41 6.06 -23.64
CA PHE A 16 -6.19 4.62 -23.76
C PHE A 16 -7.23 3.91 -24.64
N PHE A 17 -8.47 4.40 -24.73
CA PHE A 17 -9.49 3.84 -25.62
C PHE A 17 -9.29 4.21 -27.09
N LEU A 18 -8.55 5.27 -27.40
CA LEU A 18 -8.33 5.72 -28.79
C LEU A 18 -7.09 5.10 -29.45
N ALA A 19 -6.20 4.45 -28.68
CA ALA A 19 -5.03 3.76 -29.24
C ALA A 19 -5.33 2.34 -29.77
N CYS A 20 -6.54 1.81 -29.60
CA CYS A 20 -6.97 0.50 -30.11
C CYS A 20 -7.74 0.55 -31.44
N GLY A 21 -7.43 1.50 -32.30
CA GLY A 21 -8.00 1.61 -33.66
C GLY A 21 -7.20 0.83 -34.71
N ASN A 22 -7.76 -0.28 -35.19
CA ASN A 22 -7.41 -1.03 -36.40
C ASN A 22 -6.07 -1.78 -36.42
N ARG A 23 -6.05 -2.99 -35.91
CA ARG A 23 -5.31 -4.11 -36.54
C ARG A 23 -6.16 -5.36 -36.53
N ASN A 24 -6.64 -5.76 -37.72
CA ASN A 24 -7.09 -7.12 -38.00
C ASN A 24 -5.82 -8.02 -38.05
N GLU A 25 -5.29 -8.38 -36.91
CA GLU A 25 -4.48 -9.57 -36.73
C GLU A 25 -5.27 -10.40 -35.72
N GLU A 26 -5.40 -11.70 -35.95
CA GLU A 26 -5.84 -12.67 -34.95
C GLU A 26 -4.85 -12.55 -33.78
N ASN A 27 -5.11 -11.61 -32.93
CA ASN A 27 -4.26 -11.30 -31.80
C ASN A 27 -4.47 -12.42 -30.79
N SER A 28 -3.54 -13.36 -30.74
CA SER A 28 -3.33 -14.33 -29.67
C SER A 28 -2.99 -13.62 -28.34
N GLY A 29 -3.52 -12.42 -28.11
CA GLY A 29 -3.28 -11.56 -26.98
C GLY A 29 -3.72 -12.20 -25.67
N LYS A 30 -3.00 -11.88 -24.61
CA LYS A 30 -3.35 -12.28 -23.24
C LYS A 30 -4.28 -11.24 -22.62
N ASP A 31 -5.30 -11.69 -21.90
CA ASP A 31 -6.29 -10.85 -21.23
C ASP A 31 -6.08 -10.90 -19.71
N LEU A 32 -5.67 -9.79 -19.13
CA LEU A 32 -5.50 -9.62 -17.69
C LEU A 32 -6.68 -8.83 -17.12
N THR A 33 -7.37 -9.40 -16.17
CA THR A 33 -8.38 -8.69 -15.38
C THR A 33 -7.80 -8.41 -13.99
N VAL A 34 -7.99 -7.19 -13.48
CA VAL A 34 -7.57 -6.80 -12.14
C VAL A 34 -8.76 -6.24 -11.40
N MET A 35 -9.11 -6.86 -10.29
CA MET A 35 -10.19 -6.44 -9.40
C MET A 35 -9.58 -5.80 -8.15
N PHE A 36 -9.75 -4.49 -8.04
CA PHE A 36 -9.22 -3.69 -6.93
C PHE A 36 -10.04 -3.84 -5.65
N ALA A 37 -9.37 -3.69 -4.51
CA ALA A 37 -10.01 -3.71 -3.20
C ALA A 37 -11.19 -2.72 -3.11
N THR A 38 -12.28 -3.17 -2.50
CA THR A 38 -13.54 -2.39 -2.40
C THR A 38 -13.43 -1.28 -1.38
N THR A 39 -12.62 -1.48 -0.35
CA THR A 39 -12.54 -0.65 0.86
C THR A 39 -11.79 0.66 0.67
N THR A 40 -10.98 0.77 -0.37
CA THR A 40 -10.11 1.94 -0.63
C THR A 40 -10.33 2.50 -2.03
N GLY A 41 -9.91 3.75 -2.26
CA GLY A 41 -9.91 4.40 -3.58
C GLY A 41 -8.90 3.79 -4.55
N LEU A 42 -8.78 4.37 -5.74
CA LEU A 42 -7.76 3.99 -6.73
C LEU A 42 -6.52 4.87 -6.69
N VAL A 43 -6.58 6.02 -6.03
CA VAL A 43 -5.52 7.03 -6.02
C VAL A 43 -5.35 7.58 -4.61
N GLY A 44 -4.11 7.73 -4.18
CA GLY A 44 -3.74 8.33 -2.89
C GLY A 44 -3.82 7.39 -1.69
N ASP A 45 -4.18 6.13 -1.88
CA ASP A 45 -4.48 5.21 -0.78
C ASP A 45 -3.28 4.36 -0.29
N GLY A 46 -2.26 4.21 -1.12
CA GLY A 46 -1.08 3.39 -0.80
C GLY A 46 -1.30 1.87 -0.94
N TYR A 47 -2.47 1.43 -1.36
CA TYR A 47 -2.81 0.02 -1.61
C TYR A 47 -3.12 -0.25 -3.07
N ASN A 48 -4.24 0.27 -3.59
CA ASN A 48 -4.64 0.09 -4.99
C ASN A 48 -3.76 0.90 -5.97
N GLU A 49 -3.31 2.09 -5.57
CA GLU A 49 -2.52 2.98 -6.44
C GLU A 49 -1.19 2.37 -6.88
N PRO A 50 -0.35 1.79 -6.00
CA PRO A 50 0.88 1.11 -6.41
C PRO A 50 0.64 -0.03 -7.40
N ILE A 51 -0.44 -0.78 -7.23
CA ILE A 51 -0.85 -1.85 -8.14
C ILE A 51 -1.23 -1.28 -9.50
N LEU A 52 -2.08 -0.25 -9.53
CA LEU A 52 -2.49 0.41 -10.77
C LEU A 52 -1.29 0.96 -11.54
N LYS A 53 -0.35 1.62 -10.86
CA LYS A 53 0.88 2.13 -11.46
C LYS A 53 1.73 1.02 -12.07
N ALA A 54 1.93 -0.07 -11.33
CA ALA A 54 2.69 -1.23 -11.79
C ALA A 54 2.07 -1.88 -13.02
N LEU A 55 0.73 -1.95 -13.09
CA LEU A 55 0.02 -2.45 -14.25
C LEU A 55 0.23 -1.57 -15.47
N MET A 56 0.12 -0.25 -15.33
CA MET A 56 0.35 0.70 -16.43
C MET A 56 1.78 0.58 -16.98
N GLU A 57 2.78 0.42 -16.12
CA GLU A 57 4.17 0.18 -16.49
C GLU A 57 4.33 -1.15 -17.25
N SER A 58 3.73 -2.24 -16.74
CA SER A 58 3.80 -3.58 -17.33
C SER A 58 3.17 -3.62 -18.73
N VAL A 59 2.00 -2.99 -18.91
CA VAL A 59 1.32 -2.89 -20.23
C VAL A 59 2.16 -2.10 -21.23
N SER A 60 2.78 -1.01 -20.77
CA SER A 60 3.63 -0.18 -21.62
C SER A 60 4.87 -0.94 -22.10
N ALA A 61 5.39 -1.85 -21.27
CA ALA A 61 6.59 -2.65 -21.58
C ALA A 61 6.28 -3.91 -22.42
N GLN A 62 5.04 -4.38 -22.44
CA GLN A 62 4.67 -5.67 -23.02
C GLN A 62 3.47 -5.54 -23.98
N PRO A 63 3.71 -5.19 -25.26
CA PRO A 63 2.64 -5.10 -26.25
C PRO A 63 1.97 -6.47 -26.45
N GLY A 64 0.64 -6.49 -26.48
CA GLY A 64 -0.16 -7.70 -26.69
C GLY A 64 -0.91 -8.18 -25.43
N ILE A 65 -0.84 -7.46 -24.32
CA ILE A 65 -1.70 -7.66 -23.16
C ILE A 65 -2.88 -6.66 -23.23
N THR A 66 -4.10 -7.18 -23.10
CA THR A 66 -5.28 -6.37 -22.82
C THR A 66 -5.53 -6.37 -21.31
N VAL A 67 -5.74 -5.21 -20.69
CA VAL A 67 -6.01 -5.10 -19.26
C VAL A 67 -7.42 -4.56 -19.04
N HIS A 68 -8.16 -5.27 -18.20
CA HIS A 68 -9.49 -4.90 -17.72
C HIS A 68 -9.42 -4.56 -16.23
N LEU A 69 -9.79 -3.33 -15.87
CA LEU A 69 -9.78 -2.86 -14.50
C LEU A 69 -11.19 -2.90 -13.92
N LEU A 70 -11.39 -3.60 -12.83
CA LEU A 70 -12.63 -3.70 -12.09
C LEU A 70 -12.47 -3.04 -10.71
N LYS A 71 -13.37 -2.15 -10.37
CA LYS A 71 -13.44 -1.54 -9.05
C LYS A 71 -14.88 -1.68 -8.53
N PRO A 72 -15.20 -2.85 -7.96
CA PRO A 72 -16.53 -3.07 -7.39
C PRO A 72 -16.75 -2.19 -6.15
N ASP A 73 -17.99 -1.73 -5.96
CA ASP A 73 -18.36 -0.93 -4.79
C ASP A 73 -18.52 -1.79 -3.52
N ASN A 74 -18.72 -3.11 -3.70
CA ASN A 74 -18.91 -4.05 -2.59
C ASN A 74 -18.71 -5.51 -3.04
N LEU A 75 -18.68 -6.43 -2.07
CA LEU A 75 -18.46 -7.85 -2.32
C LEU A 75 -19.57 -8.52 -3.16
N SER A 76 -20.80 -8.02 -3.16
CA SER A 76 -21.87 -8.57 -3.99
C SER A 76 -21.64 -8.28 -5.47
N GLU A 77 -21.22 -7.08 -5.79
CA GLU A 77 -20.82 -6.69 -7.14
C GLU A 77 -19.56 -7.44 -7.57
N ALA A 78 -18.54 -7.50 -6.68
CA ALA A 78 -17.32 -8.28 -6.92
C ALA A 78 -17.63 -9.74 -7.27
N ARG A 79 -18.56 -10.36 -6.56
CA ARG A 79 -19.00 -11.75 -6.84
C ARG A 79 -19.66 -11.88 -8.21
N SER A 80 -20.48 -10.92 -8.62
CA SER A 80 -21.09 -10.93 -9.96
C SER A 80 -20.02 -10.83 -11.04
N GLN A 81 -19.12 -9.87 -10.93
CA GLN A 81 -18.02 -9.66 -11.88
C GLN A 81 -17.05 -10.87 -11.92
N PHE A 82 -16.77 -11.47 -10.77
CA PHE A 82 -15.97 -12.68 -10.67
C PHE A 82 -16.62 -13.85 -11.39
N ASN A 83 -17.91 -14.08 -11.21
CA ASN A 83 -18.66 -15.15 -11.88
C ASN A 83 -18.68 -14.96 -13.40
N ASP A 84 -18.84 -13.73 -13.86
CA ASP A 84 -18.80 -13.39 -15.30
C ASP A 84 -17.41 -13.69 -15.89
N TRP A 85 -16.35 -13.32 -15.16
CA TRP A 85 -14.98 -13.65 -15.54
C TRP A 85 -14.77 -15.17 -15.60
N LEU A 86 -15.21 -15.89 -14.56
CA LEU A 86 -15.04 -17.35 -14.43
C LEU A 86 -15.76 -18.10 -15.58
N ALA A 87 -16.95 -17.65 -15.98
CA ALA A 87 -17.70 -18.23 -17.08
C ALA A 87 -16.98 -18.10 -18.44
N GLY A 88 -16.16 -17.07 -18.59
CA GLY A 88 -15.36 -16.82 -19.79
C GLY A 88 -13.88 -17.17 -19.66
N ALA A 89 -13.44 -17.84 -18.58
CA ALA A 89 -12.02 -18.13 -18.34
C ALA A 89 -11.46 -19.12 -19.39
N ASP A 90 -10.29 -18.78 -19.92
CA ASP A 90 -9.52 -19.62 -20.84
C ASP A 90 -8.01 -19.52 -20.57
N GLU A 91 -7.17 -20.24 -21.30
CA GLU A 91 -5.72 -20.31 -21.07
C GLU A 91 -4.98 -18.97 -21.24
N ARG A 92 -5.59 -18.01 -21.95
CA ARG A 92 -5.03 -16.68 -22.19
C ARG A 92 -5.40 -15.68 -21.10
N LYS A 93 -6.32 -16.05 -20.19
CA LYS A 93 -6.88 -15.15 -19.20
C LYS A 93 -6.25 -15.34 -17.83
N ALA A 94 -5.98 -14.21 -17.18
CA ALA A 94 -5.59 -14.15 -15.78
C ALA A 94 -6.44 -13.13 -15.02
N LEU A 95 -6.69 -13.39 -13.74
CA LEU A 95 -7.38 -12.49 -12.82
C LEU A 95 -6.49 -12.26 -11.62
N ILE A 96 -6.31 -10.99 -11.26
CA ILE A 96 -5.68 -10.56 -10.01
C ILE A 96 -6.78 -9.99 -9.11
N LEU A 97 -6.92 -10.55 -7.92
CA LEU A 97 -7.82 -10.12 -6.88
C LEU A 97 -6.99 -9.36 -5.82
N CYS A 98 -7.19 -8.06 -5.71
CA CYS A 98 -6.38 -7.17 -4.88
C CYS A 98 -6.98 -7.03 -3.48
N GLY A 99 -6.81 -8.04 -2.63
CA GLY A 99 -7.17 -7.97 -1.22
C GLY A 99 -7.75 -9.26 -0.65
N PRO A 100 -7.58 -9.46 0.66
CA PRO A 100 -8.03 -10.67 1.37
C PRO A 100 -9.56 -10.78 1.44
N GLU A 101 -10.29 -9.68 1.27
CA GLU A 101 -11.75 -9.66 1.23
C GLU A 101 -12.34 -10.51 0.09
N PHE A 102 -11.55 -10.82 -0.93
CA PHE A 102 -11.96 -11.67 -2.04
C PHE A 102 -11.74 -13.16 -1.80
N GLU A 103 -11.18 -13.58 -0.67
CA GLU A 103 -11.05 -14.99 -0.30
C GLU A 103 -12.36 -15.78 -0.47
N PRO A 104 -13.54 -15.26 -0.04
CA PRO A 104 -14.80 -15.97 -0.21
C PRO A 104 -15.26 -16.13 -1.66
N LEU A 105 -14.63 -15.45 -2.62
CA LEU A 105 -14.91 -15.63 -4.04
C LEU A 105 -14.24 -16.87 -4.61
N VAL A 106 -13.05 -17.20 -4.11
CA VAL A 106 -12.22 -18.32 -4.61
C VAL A 106 -12.43 -19.62 -3.83
N ASP A 107 -13.12 -19.57 -2.70
CA ASP A 107 -13.42 -20.76 -1.90
C ASP A 107 -14.21 -21.79 -2.72
N GLY A 108 -13.66 -23.00 -2.84
CA GLY A 108 -14.28 -24.11 -3.60
C GLY A 108 -14.20 -23.98 -5.12
N VAL A 109 -13.55 -22.96 -5.65
CA VAL A 109 -13.33 -22.79 -7.09
C VAL A 109 -12.27 -23.78 -7.57
N ASN A 110 -12.57 -24.46 -8.68
CA ASN A 110 -11.63 -25.33 -9.38
C ASN A 110 -11.54 -24.89 -10.85
N LEU A 111 -10.50 -24.10 -11.14
CA LEU A 111 -10.25 -23.63 -12.49
C LEU A 111 -9.77 -24.78 -13.39
N LYS A 112 -10.43 -24.97 -14.51
CA LYS A 112 -9.96 -25.88 -15.56
C LYS A 112 -8.90 -25.24 -16.43
N THR A 113 -9.04 -23.94 -16.66
CA THR A 113 -8.17 -23.11 -17.51
C THR A 113 -8.15 -21.69 -16.96
N GLY A 114 -7.15 -20.91 -17.34
CA GLY A 114 -6.94 -19.56 -16.76
C GLY A 114 -6.14 -19.61 -15.45
N ARG A 115 -5.92 -18.47 -14.86
CA ARG A 115 -5.17 -18.31 -13.60
C ARG A 115 -5.80 -17.23 -12.74
N ILE A 116 -5.82 -17.47 -11.45
CA ILE A 116 -6.20 -16.47 -10.45
C ILE A 116 -5.02 -16.25 -9.50
N MET A 117 -4.71 -14.99 -9.22
CA MET A 117 -3.85 -14.58 -8.13
C MET A 117 -4.69 -13.82 -7.10
N LEU A 118 -4.56 -14.17 -5.84
CA LEU A 118 -5.17 -13.46 -4.71
C LEU A 118 -4.07 -12.84 -3.86
N LEU A 119 -4.08 -11.52 -3.73
CA LEU A 119 -3.18 -10.76 -2.86
C LEU A 119 -3.63 -10.79 -1.41
N ASP A 120 -2.65 -10.75 -0.51
CA ASP A 120 -2.83 -10.67 0.94
C ASP A 120 -3.62 -11.84 1.56
N SER A 121 -3.43 -13.04 1.02
CA SER A 121 -3.98 -14.26 1.61
C SER A 121 -2.87 -15.20 2.04
N ASP A 122 -2.97 -15.71 3.27
CA ASP A 122 -2.12 -16.74 3.85
C ASP A 122 -2.58 -18.17 3.51
N LYS A 123 -3.74 -18.28 2.84
CA LYS A 123 -4.33 -19.56 2.46
C LYS A 123 -3.67 -20.12 1.21
N THR A 124 -3.66 -21.44 1.12
CA THR A 124 -3.26 -22.16 -0.09
C THR A 124 -4.48 -22.80 -0.74
N TYR A 125 -4.70 -22.47 -2.01
CA TYR A 125 -5.76 -23.04 -2.83
C TYR A 125 -5.15 -23.99 -3.86
N GLY A 126 -6.00 -24.85 -4.44
CA GLY A 126 -5.64 -25.70 -5.57
C GLY A 126 -6.20 -25.16 -6.90
N GLY A 127 -6.02 -25.92 -7.98
CA GLY A 127 -6.81 -25.70 -9.20
C GLY A 127 -6.54 -24.38 -9.95
N GLY A 128 -5.28 -23.95 -10.04
CA GLY A 128 -4.92 -22.76 -10.82
C GLY A 128 -5.07 -21.43 -10.07
N ILE A 129 -5.28 -21.49 -8.74
CA ILE A 129 -5.33 -20.33 -7.87
C ILE A 129 -4.00 -20.22 -7.11
N SER A 130 -3.38 -19.07 -7.21
CA SER A 130 -2.16 -18.70 -6.51
C SER A 130 -2.47 -17.62 -5.46
N THR A 131 -1.75 -17.62 -4.35
CA THR A 131 -1.87 -16.60 -3.32
C THR A 131 -0.52 -15.96 -3.07
N ALA A 132 -0.53 -14.69 -2.74
CA ALA A 132 0.64 -13.93 -2.33
C ALA A 132 0.32 -13.19 -1.04
N LEU A 133 1.10 -13.46 0.02
CA LEU A 133 1.00 -12.76 1.29
C LEU A 133 2.10 -11.72 1.39
N LEU A 134 1.76 -10.45 1.61
CA LEU A 134 2.73 -9.43 1.96
C LEU A 134 2.85 -9.34 3.48
N LYS A 135 4.01 -9.72 4.02
CA LYS A 135 4.36 -9.68 5.44
C LYS A 135 4.86 -8.29 5.79
N ARG A 136 4.09 -7.53 6.52
CA ARG A 136 4.34 -6.11 6.81
C ARG A 136 4.93 -5.89 8.19
N TYR A 137 4.70 -6.84 9.10
CA TYR A 137 5.03 -6.68 10.52
C TYR A 137 6.49 -6.34 10.76
N GLY A 138 7.44 -7.02 10.10
CA GLY A 138 8.87 -6.77 10.28
C GLY A 138 9.28 -5.35 9.87
N GLY A 139 8.84 -4.90 8.70
CA GLY A 139 9.11 -3.53 8.24
C GLY A 139 8.45 -2.46 9.11
N ALA A 140 7.24 -2.73 9.58
CA ALA A 140 6.54 -1.87 10.53
C ALA A 140 7.27 -1.82 11.89
N TRP A 141 7.75 -2.97 12.39
CA TRP A 141 8.58 -3.03 13.59
C TRP A 141 9.88 -2.22 13.41
N LEU A 142 10.53 -2.33 12.26
CA LEU A 142 11.72 -1.53 11.94
C LEU A 142 11.41 -0.03 11.94
N ALA A 143 10.31 0.38 11.32
CA ALA A 143 9.87 1.77 11.32
C ALA A 143 9.64 2.28 12.75
N GLY A 144 8.97 1.51 13.62
CA GLY A 144 8.80 1.84 15.02
C GLY A 144 10.13 1.98 15.77
N ALA A 145 11.06 1.04 15.55
CA ALA A 145 12.37 1.02 16.22
C ALA A 145 13.23 2.26 15.89
N ILE A 146 13.24 2.69 14.62
CA ILE A 146 14.00 3.88 14.21
C ILE A 146 13.38 5.20 14.70
N MET A 147 12.08 5.19 15.03
CA MET A 147 11.36 6.36 15.55
C MET A 147 11.34 6.45 17.09
N LYS A 148 12.02 5.58 17.81
CA LYS A 148 11.95 5.45 19.29
C LYS A 148 12.21 6.71 20.09
N ASP A 149 12.96 7.65 19.53
CA ASP A 149 13.35 8.90 20.20
C ASP A 149 12.37 10.06 19.94
N PHE A 150 11.25 9.80 19.21
CA PHE A 150 10.19 10.77 18.94
C PHE A 150 8.92 10.46 19.75
N GLU A 151 8.09 11.45 19.96
CA GLU A 151 6.70 11.23 20.33
C GLU A 151 5.90 10.81 19.11
N LEU A 152 5.17 9.68 19.19
CA LEU A 152 4.43 9.14 18.05
C LEU A 152 2.92 9.30 18.20
N VAL A 153 2.27 9.76 17.14
CA VAL A 153 0.82 9.70 16.99
C VAL A 153 0.48 8.80 15.81
N LEU A 154 -0.03 7.62 16.11
CA LEU A 154 -0.48 6.67 15.11
C LEU A 154 -1.95 6.96 14.77
N LEU A 155 -2.19 7.34 13.52
CA LEU A 155 -3.53 7.49 12.96
C LEU A 155 -3.95 6.17 12.33
N LYS A 156 -4.99 5.56 12.87
CA LYS A 156 -5.51 4.29 12.43
C LYS A 156 -6.79 4.48 11.64
N GLY A 157 -6.85 3.99 10.41
CA GLY A 157 -8.03 4.16 9.57
C GLY A 157 -9.24 3.35 10.05
N LEU A 158 -9.00 2.13 10.50
CA LEU A 158 -10.06 1.22 10.96
C LEU A 158 -9.50 0.23 11.98
N ASP A 159 -10.25 0.00 13.07
CA ASP A 159 -9.96 -1.07 14.02
C ASP A 159 -10.49 -2.42 13.52
N GLY A 160 -9.69 -3.49 13.75
CA GLY A 160 -10.05 -4.84 13.36
C GLY A 160 -9.79 -5.17 11.89
N ASP A 161 -9.25 -4.25 11.12
CA ASP A 161 -8.71 -4.57 9.81
C ASP A 161 -7.34 -5.24 9.95
N ARG A 162 -7.19 -6.45 9.40
CA ARG A 162 -5.99 -7.27 9.55
C ARG A 162 -4.72 -6.55 9.10
N ILE A 163 -4.76 -5.86 7.96
CA ILE A 163 -3.59 -5.17 7.38
C ILE A 163 -3.20 -3.97 8.25
N ILE A 164 -4.19 -3.18 8.63
CA ILE A 164 -3.98 -2.00 9.48
C ILE A 164 -3.50 -2.41 10.87
N ASP A 165 -4.06 -3.49 11.43
CA ASP A 165 -3.69 -4.00 12.74
C ASP A 165 -2.26 -4.55 12.73
N GLU A 166 -1.86 -5.30 11.70
CA GLU A 166 -0.50 -5.80 11.52
C GLU A 166 0.53 -4.67 11.49
N ILE A 167 0.31 -3.64 10.66
CA ILE A 167 1.21 -2.49 10.55
C ILE A 167 1.27 -1.72 11.87
N SER A 168 0.10 -1.44 12.45
CA SER A 168 -0.01 -0.70 13.71
C SER A 168 0.68 -1.41 14.86
N GLN A 169 0.49 -2.73 14.97
CA GLN A 169 1.12 -3.56 16.00
C GLN A 169 2.64 -3.61 15.80
N GLY A 170 3.11 -3.79 14.56
CA GLY A 170 4.54 -3.79 14.28
C GLY A 170 5.20 -2.48 14.71
N ILE A 171 4.62 -1.33 14.36
CA ILE A 171 5.15 -0.01 14.74
C ILE A 171 5.17 0.14 16.28
N GLU A 172 4.08 -0.21 16.96
CA GLU A 172 4.01 -0.11 18.43
C GLU A 172 5.04 -1.00 19.12
N ASP A 173 5.17 -2.26 18.68
CA ASP A 173 6.13 -3.20 19.25
C ASP A 173 7.57 -2.75 18.99
N GLY A 174 7.88 -2.32 17.75
CA GLY A 174 9.20 -1.82 17.41
C GLY A 174 9.60 -0.59 18.22
N TYR A 175 8.67 0.31 18.42
CA TYR A 175 8.84 1.50 19.24
C TYR A 175 9.08 1.13 20.72
N SER A 176 8.20 0.31 21.29
CA SER A 176 8.23 -0.05 22.71
C SER A 176 9.43 -0.95 23.07
N ASP A 177 9.76 -1.93 22.21
CA ASP A 177 10.89 -2.85 22.37
C ASP A 177 12.25 -2.10 22.45
N ASN A 178 12.31 -0.89 21.91
CA ASN A 178 13.53 -0.10 21.85
C ASN A 178 13.51 1.15 22.74
N GLY A 179 12.55 1.22 23.67
CA GLY A 179 12.52 2.21 24.75
C GLY A 179 11.80 3.51 24.42
N GLY A 180 10.97 3.52 23.39
CA GLY A 180 10.10 4.65 23.08
C GLY A 180 9.06 4.89 24.19
N ALA A 181 8.82 6.15 24.54
CA ALA A 181 8.05 6.53 25.73
C ALA A 181 6.80 7.36 25.48
N GLY A 182 6.58 7.85 24.26
CA GLY A 182 5.44 8.75 23.93
C GLY A 182 4.65 8.23 22.75
N PHE A 183 3.81 7.18 22.92
CA PHE A 183 3.02 6.59 21.86
C PHE A 183 1.51 6.78 22.10
N GLN A 184 0.82 7.37 21.13
CA GLN A 184 -0.64 7.52 21.18
C GLN A 184 -1.27 6.96 19.91
N LYS A 185 -2.45 6.35 20.06
CA LYS A 185 -3.30 5.88 18.94
C LYS A 185 -4.54 6.73 18.81
N CYS A 186 -4.87 7.06 17.58
CA CYS A 186 -6.07 7.76 17.20
C CYS A 186 -6.77 6.99 16.07
N VAL A 187 -7.98 6.47 16.31
CA VAL A 187 -8.80 5.84 15.28
C VAL A 187 -9.62 6.92 14.58
N LEU A 188 -9.52 7.00 13.27
CA LEU A 188 -10.19 8.03 12.49
C LEU A 188 -11.67 7.68 12.29
N SER A 189 -12.56 8.60 12.59
CA SER A 189 -14.00 8.44 12.31
C SER A 189 -14.29 8.45 10.79
N THR A 190 -13.40 9.00 9.99
CA THR A 190 -13.47 9.04 8.53
C THR A 190 -13.02 7.72 7.87
N GLY A 191 -12.42 6.80 8.64
CA GLY A 191 -11.89 5.55 8.11
C GLY A 191 -10.73 5.78 7.11
N TYR A 192 -10.73 5.03 6.00
CA TYR A 192 -9.67 5.09 5.00
C TYR A 192 -9.74 6.31 4.07
N GLU A 193 -10.87 6.96 3.97
CA GLU A 193 -11.12 8.08 3.07
C GLU A 193 -11.76 9.25 3.81
N GLY A 194 -11.71 10.43 3.21
CA GLY A 194 -12.44 11.60 3.69
C GLY A 194 -11.60 12.60 4.49
N LEU A 195 -10.48 12.21 5.10
CA LEU A 195 -9.59 13.14 5.79
C LEU A 195 -8.55 13.71 4.81
N ASN A 196 -8.78 14.90 4.31
CA ASN A 196 -7.91 15.52 3.29
C ASN A 196 -7.25 16.82 3.75
N MET A 197 -7.78 17.46 4.79
CA MET A 197 -7.35 18.79 5.22
C MET A 197 -6.70 18.76 6.60
N ALA A 198 -5.70 19.63 6.79
CA ALA A 198 -5.02 19.77 8.08
C ALA A 198 -5.97 20.17 9.23
N ASP A 199 -6.95 21.02 8.95
CA ASP A 199 -7.89 21.52 9.96
C ASP A 199 -8.86 20.41 10.41
N GLU A 200 -9.21 19.46 9.52
CA GLU A 200 -9.98 18.26 9.87
C GLU A 200 -9.22 17.36 10.83
N LEU A 201 -7.94 17.10 10.53
CA LEU A 201 -7.09 16.33 11.43
C LEU A 201 -6.90 17.04 12.77
N TYR A 202 -6.67 18.36 12.77
CA TYR A 202 -6.54 19.14 14.00
C TYR A 202 -7.75 18.99 14.90
N SER A 203 -8.97 19.04 14.33
CA SER A 203 -10.21 18.87 15.09
C SER A 203 -10.30 17.48 15.73
N ILE A 204 -9.97 16.43 14.97
CA ILE A 204 -9.96 15.04 15.47
C ILE A 204 -8.96 14.88 16.63
N LEU A 205 -7.75 15.38 16.44
CA LEU A 205 -6.69 15.29 17.46
C LEU A 205 -7.04 16.10 18.71
N TRP A 206 -7.74 17.24 18.56
CA TRP A 206 -8.23 18.04 19.66
C TRP A 206 -9.32 17.32 20.46
N GLU A 207 -10.30 16.76 19.80
CA GLU A 207 -11.39 16.01 20.43
C GLU A 207 -10.89 14.78 21.20
N GLN A 208 -9.83 14.14 20.73
CA GLN A 208 -9.21 12.98 21.38
C GLN A 208 -8.14 13.33 22.41
N GLU A 209 -8.01 14.62 22.79
CA GLU A 209 -7.04 15.14 23.76
C GLU A 209 -5.56 14.88 23.39
N VAL A 210 -5.29 14.49 22.15
CA VAL A 210 -3.95 14.19 21.62
C VAL A 210 -3.12 15.46 21.44
N VAL A 211 -3.76 16.61 21.28
CA VAL A 211 -3.14 17.91 20.98
C VAL A 211 -2.10 18.35 22.03
N LYS A 212 -2.17 17.84 23.25
CA LYS A 212 -1.21 18.21 24.32
C LYS A 212 0.23 17.81 24.00
N LEU A 213 0.43 16.78 23.17
CA LEU A 213 1.76 16.35 22.71
C LEU A 213 2.36 17.30 21.68
N PHE A 214 1.55 18.06 20.98
CA PHE A 214 1.94 18.86 19.83
C PHE A 214 2.57 20.21 20.14
N TYR A 215 2.86 20.50 21.38
CA TYR A 215 3.58 21.72 21.76
C TYR A 215 5.12 21.57 21.79
N SER A 216 5.60 20.32 21.70
CA SER A 216 7.03 20.06 21.50
C SER A 216 7.25 19.65 20.04
N TYR A 217 8.12 20.33 19.32
CA TYR A 217 8.41 20.06 17.88
C TYR A 217 9.09 18.69 17.62
N GLU A 218 8.90 17.71 18.47
CA GLU A 218 9.58 16.41 18.49
C GLU A 218 8.66 15.24 18.11
N GLY A 219 7.45 15.52 17.60
CA GLY A 219 6.44 14.49 17.27
C GLY A 219 6.47 14.05 15.82
N LEU A 220 6.15 12.77 15.60
CA LEU A 220 5.91 12.19 14.29
C LEU A 220 4.48 11.65 14.17
N ILE A 221 3.83 11.94 13.06
CA ILE A 221 2.54 11.35 12.71
C ILE A 221 2.78 10.12 11.85
N VAL A 222 2.12 9.02 12.21
CA VAL A 222 2.20 7.72 11.55
C VAL A 222 0.84 7.37 10.96
N PRO A 223 0.58 7.67 9.67
CA PRO A 223 -0.76 7.56 9.07
C PRO A 223 -1.02 6.18 8.45
N VAL A 224 -1.49 5.22 9.26
CA VAL A 224 -1.93 3.90 8.80
C VAL A 224 -3.42 3.95 8.46
N CYS A 225 -3.79 4.73 7.43
CA CYS A 225 -5.18 5.12 7.19
C CYS A 225 -5.54 5.39 5.71
N GLY A 226 -4.93 4.67 4.77
CA GLY A 226 -5.26 4.78 3.35
C GLY A 226 -5.13 6.21 2.81
N SER A 227 -6.08 6.67 2.00
CA SER A 227 -6.06 8.03 1.43
C SER A 227 -6.31 9.14 2.47
N SER A 228 -6.83 8.82 3.65
CA SER A 228 -6.91 9.76 4.78
C SER A 228 -5.55 10.26 5.25
N ARG A 229 -4.43 9.62 4.86
CA ARG A 229 -3.05 10.12 5.06
C ARG A 229 -2.82 11.53 4.49
N LEU A 230 -3.61 11.96 3.49
CA LEU A 230 -3.51 13.30 2.93
C LEU A 230 -3.77 14.40 3.98
N GLY A 231 -4.64 14.15 4.94
CA GLY A 231 -4.84 15.04 6.09
C GLY A 231 -3.57 15.19 6.92
N ALA A 232 -2.85 14.08 7.17
CA ALA A 232 -1.58 14.08 7.87
C ALA A 232 -0.48 14.83 7.09
N PHE A 233 -0.39 14.62 5.78
CA PHE A 233 0.58 15.33 4.93
C PHE A 233 0.33 16.84 4.91
N ASN A 234 -0.93 17.26 4.79
CA ASN A 234 -1.32 18.67 4.84
C ASN A 234 -1.12 19.29 6.22
N PHE A 235 -1.32 18.52 7.29
CA PHE A 235 -1.07 18.95 8.67
C PHE A 235 0.42 19.14 8.93
N SER A 236 1.27 18.22 8.47
CA SER A 236 2.71 18.24 8.67
C SER A 236 3.38 19.46 8.03
N TRP A 237 2.85 19.95 6.94
CA TRP A 237 3.31 21.22 6.36
C TRP A 237 3.29 22.39 7.37
N ARG A 238 2.39 22.35 8.35
CA ARG A 238 2.22 23.45 9.33
C ARG A 238 2.87 23.18 10.68
N TYR A 239 2.93 21.93 11.13
CA TYR A 239 3.20 21.63 12.54
C TYR A 239 4.20 20.49 12.82
N TYR A 240 4.17 19.37 12.08
CA TYR A 240 4.92 18.15 12.41
C TYR A 240 5.44 17.46 11.16
N ALA A 241 6.47 16.62 11.36
CA ALA A 241 6.81 15.64 10.35
C ALA A 241 5.81 14.47 10.37
N THR A 242 5.61 13.85 9.24
CA THR A 242 4.86 12.61 9.10
C THR A 242 5.71 11.61 8.32
N ILE A 243 5.41 10.32 8.44
CA ILE A 243 6.03 9.31 7.58
C ILE A 243 5.07 8.89 6.46
N GLY A 244 5.61 8.31 5.38
CA GLY A 244 4.81 7.63 4.36
C GLY A 244 4.53 6.19 4.76
N ILE A 245 3.34 5.68 4.42
CA ILE A 245 2.98 4.26 4.56
C ILE A 245 2.33 3.79 3.26
N GLY A 246 2.78 2.64 2.76
CA GLY A 246 2.24 1.98 1.57
C GLY A 246 3.12 2.10 0.35
N ASP A 247 3.29 3.27 -0.21
CA ASP A 247 4.21 3.56 -1.32
C ASP A 247 5.32 4.53 -0.91
N ASP A 248 6.28 4.76 -1.80
CA ASP A 248 7.25 5.83 -1.61
C ASP A 248 6.57 7.18 -1.81
N CYS A 249 6.29 7.86 -0.70
CA CYS A 249 5.63 9.16 -0.70
C CYS A 249 6.60 10.33 -0.94
N SER A 250 7.90 10.10 -1.07
CA SER A 250 8.90 11.16 -1.30
C SER A 250 8.66 12.01 -2.55
N PRO A 251 8.06 11.49 -3.64
CA PRO A 251 7.69 12.32 -4.79
C PRO A 251 6.59 13.35 -4.50
N TYR A 252 5.75 13.11 -3.51
CA TYR A 252 4.59 13.95 -3.22
C TYR A 252 4.91 15.12 -2.29
N THR A 253 5.92 14.97 -1.42
CA THR A 253 6.23 15.99 -0.42
C THR A 253 7.65 15.90 0.12
N ASP A 254 8.21 17.07 0.50
CA ASP A 254 9.54 17.18 1.09
C ASP A 254 9.51 17.13 2.63
N ILE A 255 8.34 16.97 3.24
CA ILE A 255 8.16 16.98 4.70
C ILE A 255 8.14 15.61 5.36
N LEU A 256 8.38 14.55 4.57
CA LEU A 256 8.50 13.19 5.06
C LEU A 256 9.97 12.80 5.21
N PRO A 257 10.45 12.39 6.39
CA PRO A 257 11.81 11.85 6.52
C PRO A 257 12.00 10.51 5.79
N PHE A 258 10.98 9.66 5.80
CA PHE A 258 10.99 8.37 5.09
C PHE A 258 9.58 7.84 4.82
N SER A 259 9.52 6.80 4.01
CA SER A 259 8.33 5.96 3.81
C SER A 259 8.61 4.52 4.18
N LEU A 260 7.67 3.85 4.88
CA LEU A 260 7.57 2.41 4.92
C LEU A 260 6.90 1.95 3.63
N VAL A 261 7.69 1.42 2.71
CA VAL A 261 7.22 0.97 1.41
C VAL A 261 6.72 -0.47 1.49
N LEU A 262 5.53 -0.69 0.99
CA LEU A 262 4.85 -1.97 0.86
C LEU A 262 4.64 -2.23 -0.64
N ASP A 263 5.64 -2.87 -1.30
CA ASP A 263 5.69 -2.95 -2.77
C ASP A 263 4.74 -4.00 -3.36
N LEU A 264 3.44 -3.78 -3.18
CA LEU A 264 2.39 -4.56 -3.83
C LEU A 264 2.49 -4.50 -5.37
N GLY A 265 2.91 -3.35 -5.89
CA GLY A 265 3.14 -3.17 -7.32
C GLY A 265 4.24 -4.09 -7.85
N GLY A 266 5.33 -4.27 -7.09
CA GLY A 266 6.42 -5.20 -7.41
C GLY A 266 5.91 -6.64 -7.54
N ILE A 267 5.15 -7.09 -6.55
CA ILE A 267 4.53 -8.43 -6.57
C ILE A 267 3.67 -8.61 -7.82
N VAL A 268 2.81 -7.65 -8.12
CA VAL A 268 1.95 -7.74 -9.32
C VAL A 268 2.77 -7.76 -10.61
N ARG A 269 3.85 -6.96 -10.71
CA ARG A 269 4.75 -7.00 -11.88
C ARG A 269 5.40 -8.37 -12.07
N GLU A 270 5.84 -9.02 -10.99
CA GLU A 270 6.41 -10.37 -11.04
C GLU A 270 5.40 -11.38 -11.61
N TYR A 271 4.20 -11.43 -11.05
CA TYR A 271 3.14 -12.35 -11.51
C TYR A 271 2.72 -12.08 -12.96
N VAL A 272 2.58 -10.84 -13.36
CA VAL A 272 2.26 -10.47 -14.75
C VAL A 272 3.39 -10.89 -15.69
N SER A 273 4.65 -10.65 -15.32
CA SER A 273 5.81 -11.03 -16.12
C SER A 273 5.90 -12.55 -16.31
N GLU A 274 5.75 -13.32 -15.24
CA GLU A 274 5.75 -14.79 -15.29
C GLU A 274 4.61 -15.32 -16.16
N TRP A 275 3.40 -14.76 -16.00
CA TRP A 275 2.25 -15.16 -16.82
C TRP A 275 2.49 -14.89 -18.30
N VAL A 276 3.05 -13.75 -18.66
CA VAL A 276 3.36 -13.41 -20.06
C VAL A 276 4.39 -14.39 -20.64
N GLN A 277 5.37 -14.80 -19.84
CA GLN A 277 6.39 -15.78 -20.23
C GLN A 277 5.88 -17.24 -20.22
N ASN A 278 4.59 -17.46 -19.93
CA ASN A 278 3.97 -18.77 -19.73
C ASN A 278 4.57 -19.59 -18.56
N SER A 279 5.29 -18.95 -17.64
CA SER A 279 5.77 -19.57 -16.41
C SER A 279 4.61 -19.92 -15.48
N SER A 280 4.75 -20.96 -14.67
CA SER A 280 3.77 -21.30 -13.65
C SER A 280 3.87 -20.36 -12.47
N TRP A 281 2.73 -19.94 -11.93
CA TRP A 281 2.67 -19.25 -10.64
C TRP A 281 2.84 -20.24 -9.49
N PRO A 282 3.52 -19.86 -8.39
CA PRO A 282 3.55 -20.69 -7.18
C PRO A 282 2.15 -20.80 -6.59
N ALA A 283 1.84 -21.92 -5.92
CA ALA A 283 0.56 -22.07 -5.26
C ALA A 283 0.37 -21.04 -4.13
N HIS A 284 1.47 -20.71 -3.45
CA HIS A 284 1.55 -19.67 -2.42
C HIS A 284 2.95 -19.10 -2.40
N ALA A 285 3.07 -17.79 -2.16
CA ALA A 285 4.34 -17.11 -1.94
C ALA A 285 4.23 -16.04 -0.86
N ASP A 286 5.26 -15.97 -0.02
CA ASP A 286 5.43 -14.95 1.00
C ASP A 286 6.38 -13.86 0.49
N TYR A 287 5.97 -12.62 0.66
CA TYR A 287 6.74 -11.42 0.36
C TYR A 287 6.91 -10.60 1.63
N GLY A 288 8.02 -9.89 1.77
CA GLY A 288 8.27 -9.09 2.96
C GLY A 288 9.64 -8.42 2.89
N MET A 289 10.25 -8.14 4.03
CA MET A 289 11.61 -7.58 4.11
C MET A 289 12.65 -8.51 3.49
N SER A 290 12.52 -9.81 3.72
CA SER A 290 13.47 -10.83 3.21
C SER A 290 13.49 -10.93 1.69
N THR A 291 12.40 -10.58 1.02
CA THR A 291 12.27 -10.56 -0.44
C THR A 291 12.46 -9.16 -1.04
N GLY A 292 12.65 -8.14 -0.21
CA GLY A 292 12.81 -6.76 -0.64
C GLY A 292 11.52 -6.03 -1.01
N HIS A 293 10.35 -6.61 -0.70
CA HIS A 293 9.05 -5.98 -0.98
C HIS A 293 8.52 -5.12 0.18
N VAL A 294 9.18 -5.17 1.33
CA VAL A 294 8.93 -4.27 2.45
C VAL A 294 10.25 -3.66 2.88
N TYR A 295 10.34 -2.33 2.85
CA TYR A 295 11.58 -1.62 3.15
C TYR A 295 11.33 -0.16 3.55
N ILE A 296 12.36 0.47 4.13
CA ILE A 296 12.37 1.90 4.41
C ILE A 296 12.99 2.64 3.22
N SER A 297 12.28 3.65 2.72
CA SER A 297 12.79 4.58 1.71
C SER A 297 13.00 5.97 2.32
N PHE A 298 14.25 6.39 2.48
CA PHE A 298 14.57 7.71 3.02
C PHE A 298 14.42 8.82 1.98
N ASN A 299 13.81 9.92 2.39
CA ASN A 299 13.63 11.09 1.53
C ASN A 299 14.82 12.05 1.62
N GLY A 300 15.77 11.92 0.70
CA GLY A 300 16.96 12.80 0.67
C GLY A 300 16.62 14.30 0.59
N ARG A 301 15.51 14.69 -0.07
CA ARG A 301 15.08 16.09 -0.14
C ARG A 301 14.62 16.64 1.21
N PHE A 302 13.98 15.80 2.03
CA PHE A 302 13.64 16.17 3.40
C PHE A 302 14.89 16.60 4.17
N PHE A 303 15.95 15.81 4.13
CA PHE A 303 17.18 16.09 4.85
C PHE A 303 17.94 17.30 4.28
N GLN A 304 17.86 17.52 2.97
CA GLN A 304 18.50 18.68 2.34
C GLN A 304 17.75 19.99 2.58
N ASN A 305 16.43 19.97 2.55
CA ASN A 305 15.60 21.18 2.52
C ASN A 305 15.00 21.50 3.90
N PHE A 306 14.44 20.51 4.59
CA PHE A 306 13.75 20.73 5.86
C PHE A 306 14.68 20.55 7.06
N ALA A 307 15.34 19.42 7.17
CA ALA A 307 16.17 19.12 8.33
C ALA A 307 17.39 20.03 8.44
N SER A 308 18.02 20.40 7.32
CA SER A 308 19.18 21.32 7.30
C SER A 308 18.85 22.75 7.73
N ASN A 309 17.59 23.16 7.58
CA ASN A 309 17.10 24.48 7.95
C ASN A 309 16.35 24.53 9.28
N ASN A 310 16.19 23.37 9.93
CA ASN A 310 15.49 23.25 11.20
C ASN A 310 16.46 22.70 12.28
N GLU A 311 17.05 23.61 13.06
CA GLU A 311 18.00 23.24 14.13
C GLU A 311 17.39 22.33 15.20
N SER A 312 16.07 22.26 15.31
CA SER A 312 15.37 21.36 16.23
C SER A 312 15.21 19.95 15.71
N TRP A 313 15.51 19.67 14.42
CA TRP A 313 15.44 18.30 13.90
C TRP A 313 16.67 17.50 14.35
N PRO A 314 16.48 16.42 15.15
CA PRO A 314 17.57 15.82 15.91
C PRO A 314 18.45 14.88 15.08
N PHE A 315 18.04 14.45 13.87
CA PHE A 315 18.70 13.39 13.13
C PHE A 315 19.09 13.79 11.71
N SER A 316 20.30 13.38 11.31
CA SER A 316 20.74 13.39 9.92
C SER A 316 20.28 12.12 9.18
N LEU A 317 20.37 12.12 7.85
CA LEU A 317 20.14 10.93 7.03
C LEU A 317 21.08 9.78 7.44
N ASP A 318 22.35 10.07 7.70
CA ASP A 318 23.33 9.05 8.11
C ASP A 318 22.96 8.41 9.47
N ALA A 319 22.45 9.21 10.42
CA ALA A 319 22.00 8.70 11.70
C ALA A 319 20.80 7.75 11.56
N TRP A 320 19.83 8.09 10.72
CA TRP A 320 18.67 7.25 10.45
C TRP A 320 19.04 5.97 9.69
N THR A 321 19.94 6.08 8.71
CA THR A 321 20.49 4.90 8.01
C THR A 321 21.25 3.98 8.95
N ALA A 322 21.99 4.52 9.92
CA ALA A 322 22.67 3.74 10.95
C ALA A 322 21.69 3.00 11.86
N LEU A 323 20.57 3.64 12.26
CA LEU A 323 19.51 3.01 13.05
C LEU A 323 18.82 1.89 12.25
N GLU A 324 18.50 2.12 10.97
CA GLU A 324 17.94 1.08 10.10
C GLU A 324 18.86 -0.15 10.08
N ASN A 325 20.14 0.04 9.79
CA ASN A 325 21.12 -1.04 9.75
C ASN A 325 21.27 -1.75 11.13
N GLN A 326 21.18 -1.01 12.22
CA GLN A 326 21.24 -1.58 13.57
C GLN A 326 20.09 -2.53 13.86
N TYR A 327 18.88 -2.22 13.39
CA TYR A 327 17.67 -2.95 13.75
C TYR A 327 17.18 -3.93 12.67
N LYS A 328 17.75 -3.90 11.48
CA LYS A 328 17.28 -4.67 10.32
C LYS A 328 17.23 -6.18 10.58
N ASP A 329 18.29 -6.76 11.12
CA ASP A 329 18.34 -8.21 11.39
C ASP A 329 17.27 -8.62 12.41
N LYS A 330 17.08 -7.82 13.47
CA LYS A 330 16.03 -8.07 14.45
C LYS A 330 14.62 -7.92 13.85
N ALA A 331 14.42 -6.99 12.93
CA ALA A 331 13.16 -6.84 12.22
C ALA A 331 12.83 -8.06 11.34
N LEU A 332 13.83 -8.64 10.69
CA LEU A 332 13.69 -9.89 9.93
C LEU A 332 13.33 -11.08 10.84
N GLU A 333 13.93 -11.18 12.03
CA GLU A 333 13.57 -12.20 13.04
C GLU A 333 12.13 -12.01 13.51
N LYS A 334 11.71 -10.76 13.74
CA LYS A 334 10.34 -10.42 14.15
C LYS A 334 9.32 -10.75 13.06
N GLU A 335 9.63 -10.46 11.78
CA GLU A 335 8.79 -10.86 10.64
C GLU A 335 8.62 -12.39 10.59
N ALA A 336 9.71 -13.13 10.73
CA ALA A 336 9.67 -14.59 10.69
C ALA A 336 8.91 -15.21 11.87
N GLY A 337 8.86 -14.56 13.00
CA GLY A 337 8.17 -15.01 14.22
C GLY A 337 6.72 -14.55 14.35
N TYR A 338 6.25 -13.68 13.49
CA TYR A 338 4.87 -13.17 13.55
C TYR A 338 3.89 -14.19 12.97
N ALA A 339 2.74 -14.37 13.62
CA ALA A 339 1.67 -15.23 13.15
C ALA A 339 0.71 -14.43 12.28
N TYR A 340 0.75 -14.69 10.99
CA TYR A 340 -0.06 -14.02 9.97
C TYR A 340 -1.46 -14.62 9.86
#